data_46e83c8a880d893f540677db459df289
#
_entry.id   46e83c8a880d893f540677db459df289
#
_cell.length_a   1.000
_cell.length_b   1.000
_cell.length_c   1.000
_cell.angle_alpha   90.00
_cell.angle_beta   90.00
_cell.angle_gamma   90.00
#
_symmetry.space_group_name_H-M   'P 1'
#
loop_
_entity.id
_entity.type
_entity.pdbx_description
1 polymer ?
#
loop_
_entity_poly.entity_id
_entity_poly.type
_entity_poly.pdbx_seq_one_letter_code
_entity_poly.pdbx_strand_id
1 'polypeptide(L)' 'MCGIVGAISNQNIVPHLIEGLSRLEYRGYDSSGIAVLRNGIERIRSVGRVAEIETMARDQKLEGFLGIGHT' A
#
# COMPACT_ATOMS: atom_id res chain seq x y z
N MET A 1 3.53 14.64 6.92
CA MET A 1 3.10 13.87 8.10
C MET A 1 3.12 12.39 7.74
N CYS A 2 3.54 11.56 8.67
CA CYS A 2 3.72 10.14 8.42
C CYS A 2 2.58 9.33 8.99
N GLY A 3 2.20 8.27 8.28
CA GLY A 3 1.21 7.32 8.74
C GLY A 3 1.60 5.93 8.27
N ILE A 4 1.20 4.94 9.05
CA ILE A 4 1.52 3.55 8.76
C ILE A 4 0.24 2.72 8.93
N VAL A 5 0.00 1.82 7.99
CA VAL A 5 -1.04 0.81 8.11
C VAL A 5 -0.41 -0.55 7.94
N GLY A 6 -0.96 -1.53 8.60
CA GLY A 6 -0.49 -2.90 8.47
C GLY A 6 -1.67 -3.86 8.43
N ALA A 7 -1.50 -4.99 7.78
CA ALA A 7 -2.56 -5.97 7.68
C ALA A 7 -1.99 -7.37 7.53
N ILE A 8 -2.69 -8.31 8.14
CA ILE A 8 -2.42 -9.75 7.98
C ILE A 8 -3.78 -10.45 7.89
N SER A 9 -3.92 -11.35 6.93
CA SER A 9 -5.19 -12.03 6.71
C SER A 9 -4.95 -13.28 5.89
N ASN A 10 -5.98 -14.11 5.76
CA ASN A 10 -5.95 -15.23 4.84
C ASN A 10 -6.52 -14.83 3.47
N GLN A 11 -6.69 -13.54 3.23
CA GLN A 11 -7.09 -13.00 1.94
C GLN A 11 -6.10 -11.94 1.52
N ASN A 12 -6.16 -11.53 0.25
CA ASN A 12 -5.27 -10.50 -0.25
C ASN A 12 -5.50 -9.18 0.50
N ILE A 13 -4.45 -8.66 1.12
CA ILE A 13 -4.56 -7.45 1.95
C ILE A 13 -4.22 -6.17 1.18
N VAL A 14 -3.77 -6.25 -0.07
CA VAL A 14 -3.38 -5.06 -0.83
C VAL A 14 -4.52 -4.04 -0.91
N PRO A 15 -5.78 -4.43 -1.20
CA PRO A 15 -6.86 -3.44 -1.20
C PRO A 15 -7.04 -2.75 0.15
N HIS A 16 -6.82 -3.47 1.24
CA HIS A 16 -6.95 -2.89 2.60
C HIS A 16 -5.84 -1.89 2.89
N LEU A 17 -4.61 -2.19 2.43
CA LEU A 17 -3.51 -1.26 2.59
C LEU A 17 -3.77 0.03 1.82
N ILE A 18 -4.25 -0.10 0.59
CA ILE A 18 -4.54 1.06 -0.26
C ILE A 18 -5.65 1.90 0.36
N GLU A 19 -6.69 1.26 0.87
CA GLU A 19 -7.77 1.99 1.53
C GLU A 19 -7.25 2.74 2.75
N GLY A 20 -6.41 2.10 3.55
CA GLY A 20 -5.82 2.75 4.72
C GLY A 20 -4.98 3.96 4.34
N LEU A 21 -4.17 3.83 3.29
CA LEU A 21 -3.37 4.96 2.82
C LEU A 21 -4.24 6.09 2.29
N SER A 22 -5.32 5.75 1.59
CA SER A 22 -6.24 6.76 1.08
C SER A 22 -6.85 7.58 2.21
N ARG A 23 -7.17 6.94 3.34
CA ARG A 23 -7.71 7.65 4.50
C ARG A 23 -6.68 8.57 5.14
N LEU A 24 -5.40 8.22 5.05
CA LEU A 24 -4.34 9.07 5.59
C LEU A 24 -4.01 10.22 4.66
N GLU A 25 -4.35 10.11 3.39
CA GLU A 25 -3.98 11.10 2.38
C GLU A 25 -4.60 12.47 2.63
N TYR A 26 -5.74 12.53 3.33
CA TYR A 26 -6.39 13.81 3.60
C TYR A 26 -5.51 14.73 4.45
N ARG A 27 -4.54 14.17 5.14
CA ARG A 27 -3.61 14.93 6.00
C ARG A 27 -2.45 15.50 5.21
N GLY A 28 -2.50 15.38 3.88
CA GLY A 28 -1.43 15.77 3.00
C GLY A 28 -0.60 14.56 2.63
N TYR A 29 0.05 14.63 1.48
CA TYR A 29 0.88 13.53 1.04
C TYR A 29 2.18 14.07 0.48
N ASP A 30 3.22 13.27 0.56
CA ASP A 30 4.53 13.57 0.01
C ASP A 30 4.93 12.36 -0.83
N SER A 31 5.03 11.23 -0.17
CA SER A 31 5.27 9.98 -0.86
C SER A 31 4.51 8.89 -0.12
N SER A 32 4.26 7.77 -0.81
CA SER A 32 3.60 6.63 -0.20
C SER A 32 4.14 5.35 -0.79
N GLY A 33 3.91 4.25 -0.10
CA GLY A 33 4.33 2.96 -0.59
C GLY A 33 3.68 1.85 0.18
N ILE A 34 3.71 0.65 -0.42
CA ILE A 34 3.28 -0.57 0.27
C ILE A 34 4.33 -1.64 0.04
N ALA A 35 4.44 -2.54 1.00
CA ALA A 35 5.31 -3.70 0.90
C ALA A 35 4.53 -4.90 1.37
N VAL A 36 4.55 -5.98 0.60
CA VAL A 36 3.84 -7.20 0.93
C VAL A 36 4.79 -8.37 0.88
N LEU A 37 4.48 -9.39 1.68
CA LEU A 37 5.25 -10.62 1.71
C LEU A 37 4.54 -11.67 0.87
N ARG A 38 5.18 -12.08 -0.23
CA ARG A 38 4.71 -13.13 -1.10
C ARG A 38 5.93 -13.71 -1.83
N ASN A 39 6.41 -14.86 -1.37
CA ASN A 39 7.65 -15.46 -1.91
C ASN A 39 8.82 -14.48 -1.84
N GLY A 40 8.85 -13.68 -0.78
CA GLY A 40 9.80 -12.60 -0.64
C GLY A 40 9.05 -11.30 -0.46
N ILE A 41 9.76 -10.20 -0.34
CA ILE A 41 9.15 -8.90 -0.14
C ILE A 41 9.02 -8.19 -1.47
N GLU A 42 7.80 -7.82 -1.83
CA GLU A 42 7.53 -7.00 -3.00
C GLU A 42 7.03 -5.64 -2.53
N ARG A 43 7.53 -4.57 -3.12
CA ARG A 43 7.13 -3.22 -2.71
C ARG A 43 6.94 -2.33 -3.91
N ILE A 44 6.05 -1.36 -3.76
CA ILE A 44 5.86 -0.29 -4.72
C ILE A 44 5.83 1.04 -3.98
N ARG A 45 6.29 2.09 -4.62
CA ARG A 45 6.36 3.42 -4.02
C ARG A 45 6.01 4.45 -5.08
N SER A 46 5.51 5.59 -4.61
CA SER A 46 5.23 6.72 -5.48
C SER A 46 5.40 8.00 -4.69
N VAL A 47 5.83 9.06 -5.37
CA VAL A 47 5.87 10.40 -4.79
C VAL A 47 4.59 11.15 -5.08
N GLY A 48 3.62 10.50 -5.70
CA GLY A 48 2.34 11.12 -6.02
C GLY A 48 1.23 10.64 -5.11
N ARG A 49 0.02 10.72 -5.60
CA ARG A 49 -1.15 10.37 -4.84
C ARG A 49 -1.26 8.85 -4.67
N VAL A 50 -2.03 8.45 -3.64
CA VAL A 50 -2.25 7.03 -3.38
C VAL A 50 -2.92 6.33 -4.56
N ALA A 51 -3.68 7.06 -5.37
CA ALA A 51 -4.27 6.49 -6.59
C ALA A 51 -3.21 5.91 -7.52
N GLU A 52 -2.00 6.45 -7.53
CA GLU A 52 -0.91 5.92 -8.35
C GLU A 52 -0.42 4.59 -7.80
N ILE A 53 -0.39 4.45 -6.48
CA ILE A 53 -0.05 3.17 -5.84
C ILE A 53 -1.09 2.12 -6.23
N GLU A 54 -2.37 2.50 -6.23
CA GLU A 54 -3.44 1.58 -6.62
C GLU A 54 -3.26 1.10 -8.07
N THR A 55 -2.95 2.02 -8.97
CA THR A 55 -2.73 1.67 -10.37
C THR A 55 -1.52 0.75 -10.52
N MET A 56 -0.42 1.06 -9.84
CA MET A 56 0.78 0.23 -9.89
C MET A 56 0.52 -1.17 -9.34
N ALA A 57 -0.21 -1.26 -8.23
CA ALA A 57 -0.54 -2.55 -7.64
C ALA A 57 -1.39 -3.39 -8.58
N ARG A 58 -2.34 -2.75 -9.26
CA ARG A 58 -3.21 -3.44 -10.21
C ARG A 58 -2.39 -3.92 -11.41
N ASP A 59 -1.55 -3.06 -11.96
CA ASP A 59 -0.76 -3.39 -13.14
C ASP A 59 0.23 -4.52 -12.87
N GLN A 60 0.80 -4.55 -11.67
CA GLN A 60 1.78 -5.57 -11.28
C GLN A 60 1.12 -6.78 -10.65
N LYS A 61 -0.22 -6.75 -10.49
CA LYS A 61 -0.98 -7.82 -9.85
C LYS A 61 -0.41 -8.13 -8.47
N LEU A 62 -0.09 -7.08 -7.73
CA LEU A 62 0.49 -7.22 -6.40
C LEU A 62 -0.55 -7.78 -5.44
N GLU A 63 -0.17 -8.80 -4.70
CA GLU A 63 -1.04 -9.39 -3.70
C GLU A 63 -0.22 -10.06 -2.62
N GLY A 64 -0.83 -10.25 -1.47
CA GLY A 64 -0.18 -10.91 -0.35
C GLY A 64 -1.11 -10.96 0.84
N PHE A 65 -0.69 -11.70 1.87
CA PHE A 65 -1.48 -11.91 3.07
C PHE A 65 -0.90 -11.18 4.28
N LEU A 66 0.25 -10.56 4.12
CA LEU A 66 0.90 -9.77 5.16
C LEU A 66 1.57 -8.59 4.49
N GLY A 67 1.32 -7.40 4.98
CA GLY A 67 1.93 -6.24 4.38
C GLY A 67 1.78 -4.98 5.21
N ILE A 68 2.52 -3.97 4.81
CA ILE A 68 2.46 -2.64 5.41
C ILE A 68 2.35 -1.60 4.32
N GLY A 69 1.77 -0.45 4.69
CA GLY A 69 1.75 0.71 3.84
C GLY A 69 2.17 1.93 4.66
N HIS A 70 2.69 2.93 3.98
CA HIS A 70 3.12 4.16 4.66
C HIS A 70 2.91 5.36 3.76
N THR A 71 2.79 6.50 4.40
CA THR A 71 2.79 7.80 3.72
C THR A 71 3.98 8.62 4.18
#